data_d56fc7143980f5c2bda4c7eb27443a6b
#
_entry.id   d56fc7143980f5c2bda4c7eb27443a6b
#
_cell.length_a   1.000
_cell.length_b   1.000
_cell.length_c   1.000
_cell.angle_alpha   90.00
_cell.angle_beta   90.00
_cell.angle_gamma   90.00
#
_symmetry.space_group_name_H-M   'P 1'
#
loop_
_entity.id
_entity.type
_entity.pdbx_description
1 polymer ?
#
loop_
_entity_poly.entity_id
_entity_poly.type
_entity_poly.pdbx_seq_one_letter_code
_entity_poly.pdbx_strand_id
1 'polypeptide(L)'
;MKNIISSTLYIVAAIAISGCAKAIETSSNDLNKQFLEAWISVHHKDIRPSGLGIYVLEETQGSGTTVQKDGFAIVDYTITDLEGNISSYTSKETAKQLGQYDTSYYYGSKVWTTTEGTIQAGLADALIGMQTGGRKKVVIPGWLLTYKVYDKVEDYLNPPKKGNAGSTTYDNAIYEFTVNNYVENINDWQITEIGEYLNANPEYGMTAKDSVQTGFYYKQLIAPKDTTSFGSDTTIYINYTGKLLNGLVFDTTDERTAKDNGIYSVAKEYKPVPVRWAKEYSEIKLDGSGIITGFALTLWQMRAYEKGVGIFYSDLGYKHSGSGKQIPGYAPLIFEIQIVDKPKEE
;
A
#
# COMPACT_ATOMS: atom_id res chain seq x y z
N MET A 1 -75.49 68.83 15.13
CA MET A 1 -75.44 67.37 15.10
C MET A 1 -74.57 66.90 13.97
N LYS A 2 -73.54 66.27 14.22
CA LYS A 2 -72.61 65.36 13.54
C LYS A 2 -71.18 65.71 13.78
N ASN A 3 -70.64 64.89 14.68
CA ASN A 3 -69.22 64.82 15.00
C ASN A 3 -68.48 64.25 13.77
N ILE A 4 -67.39 64.92 13.39
CA ILE A 4 -66.42 64.39 12.44
C ILE A 4 -65.19 64.04 13.27
N ILE A 5 -64.89 62.73 13.39
CA ILE A 5 -63.70 62.21 14.05
C ILE A 5 -62.61 62.22 12.96
N SER A 6 -61.61 62.99 13.17
CA SER A 6 -60.38 62.97 12.36
C SER A 6 -59.48 61.79 12.76
N SER A 7 -59.31 60.84 11.85
CA SER A 7 -58.37 59.71 12.02
C SER A 7 -57.01 60.09 11.51
N THR A 8 -56.07 60.31 12.44
CA THR A 8 -54.66 60.53 12.11
C THR A 8 -53.98 59.20 11.81
N LEU A 9 -53.58 59.02 10.54
CA LEU A 9 -52.90 57.82 10.05
C LEU A 9 -51.38 57.94 10.40
N TYR A 10 -50.90 57.14 11.35
CA TYR A 10 -49.47 57.00 11.61
C TYR A 10 -48.88 56.00 10.62
N ILE A 11 -48.07 56.50 9.64
CA ILE A 11 -47.24 55.65 8.78
C ILE A 11 -45.98 55.30 9.58
N VAL A 12 -45.89 54.06 10.07
CA VAL A 12 -44.67 53.51 10.62
C VAL A 12 -43.82 53.02 9.45
N ALA A 13 -42.79 53.75 9.06
CA ALA A 13 -41.79 53.29 8.11
C ALA A 13 -40.92 52.24 8.78
N ALA A 14 -41.19 50.97 8.53
CA ALA A 14 -40.29 49.86 8.87
C ALA A 14 -39.06 49.91 7.95
N ILE A 15 -37.94 50.43 8.44
CA ILE A 15 -36.65 50.31 7.77
C ILE A 15 -36.22 48.87 7.92
N ALA A 16 -36.44 48.05 6.89
CA ALA A 16 -35.85 46.72 6.75
C ALA A 16 -34.32 46.86 6.56
N ILE A 17 -33.56 46.78 7.64
CA ILE A 17 -32.12 46.58 7.55
C ILE A 17 -31.92 45.15 7.09
N SER A 18 -31.92 44.91 5.77
CA SER A 18 -31.41 43.69 5.19
C SER A 18 -29.89 43.73 5.30
N GLY A 19 -29.36 43.48 6.51
CA GLY A 19 -27.99 43.10 6.69
C GLY A 19 -27.85 41.73 6.04
N CYS A 20 -27.30 41.67 4.83
CA CYS A 20 -26.69 40.44 4.34
C CYS A 20 -25.54 40.09 5.31
N ALA A 21 -25.86 39.40 6.37
CA ALA A 21 -24.87 38.64 7.10
C ALA A 21 -24.39 37.57 6.09
N LYS A 22 -23.25 37.84 5.44
CA LYS A 22 -22.55 36.86 4.64
C LYS A 22 -22.27 35.74 5.61
N ALA A 23 -22.99 34.61 5.50
CA ALA A 23 -22.66 33.44 6.29
C ALA A 23 -21.20 33.17 6.02
N ILE A 24 -20.38 33.21 7.04
CA ILE A 24 -18.97 32.80 6.97
C ILE A 24 -19.08 31.30 6.69
N GLU A 25 -18.85 30.88 5.44
CA GLU A 25 -18.75 29.47 5.11
C GLU A 25 -17.51 28.94 5.85
N THR A 26 -17.77 28.27 6.95
CA THR A 26 -16.72 27.58 7.71
C THR A 26 -16.19 26.45 6.81
N SER A 27 -14.91 26.45 6.50
CA SER A 27 -14.32 25.38 5.71
C SER A 27 -14.42 24.05 6.46
N SER A 28 -14.44 22.93 5.74
CA SER A 28 -14.43 21.61 6.37
C SER A 28 -13.17 21.39 7.23
N ASN A 29 -12.04 21.98 6.85
CA ASN A 29 -10.82 21.96 7.66
C ASN A 29 -10.99 22.73 8.99
N ASP A 30 -11.70 23.87 8.98
CA ASP A 30 -11.97 24.62 10.20
C ASP A 30 -12.87 23.85 11.17
N LEU A 31 -13.88 23.12 10.64
CA LEU A 31 -14.73 22.25 11.44
C LEU A 31 -13.91 21.08 12.04
N ASN A 32 -13.09 20.41 11.23
CA ASN A 32 -12.21 19.36 11.69
C ASN A 32 -11.22 19.85 12.75
N LYS A 33 -10.73 21.08 12.61
CA LYS A 33 -9.86 21.71 13.62
C LYS A 33 -10.59 21.93 14.94
N GLN A 34 -11.77 22.53 14.91
CA GLN A 34 -12.57 22.76 16.11
C GLN A 34 -12.92 21.44 16.81
N PHE A 35 -13.29 20.41 16.06
CA PHE A 35 -13.57 19.09 16.60
C PHE A 35 -12.33 18.47 17.24
N LEU A 36 -11.18 18.53 16.56
CA LEU A 36 -9.92 18.02 17.08
C LEU A 36 -9.49 18.74 18.37
N GLU A 37 -9.55 20.08 18.39
CA GLU A 37 -9.19 20.88 19.57
C GLU A 37 -10.10 20.54 20.76
N ALA A 38 -11.40 20.36 20.53
CA ALA A 38 -12.33 19.94 21.57
C ALA A 38 -11.99 18.52 22.07
N TRP A 39 -11.73 17.57 21.16
CA TRP A 39 -11.35 16.20 21.50
C TRP A 39 -10.05 16.16 22.31
N ILE A 40 -8.99 16.87 21.88
CA ILE A 40 -7.73 16.99 22.62
C ILE A 40 -7.95 17.59 24.02
N SER A 41 -8.77 18.63 24.14
CA SER A 41 -9.02 19.28 25.42
C SER A 41 -9.70 18.37 26.45
N VAL A 42 -10.50 17.42 25.98
CA VAL A 42 -11.19 16.44 26.83
C VAL A 42 -10.31 15.26 27.18
N HIS A 43 -9.59 14.70 26.20
CA HIS A 43 -8.87 13.42 26.36
C HIS A 43 -7.38 13.58 26.67
N HIS A 44 -6.76 14.70 26.23
CA HIS A 44 -5.31 14.92 26.26
C HIS A 44 -4.95 16.41 26.53
N LYS A 45 -5.56 17.05 27.55
CA LYS A 45 -5.49 18.47 27.82
C LYS A 45 -4.07 19.07 27.98
N ASP A 46 -3.10 18.22 28.35
CA ASP A 46 -1.72 18.65 28.62
C ASP A 46 -0.80 18.50 27.38
N ILE A 47 -1.31 17.87 26.28
CA ILE A 47 -0.55 17.68 25.05
C ILE A 47 -0.62 18.94 24.18
N ARG A 48 0.51 19.31 23.59
CA ARG A 48 0.63 20.40 22.61
C ARG A 48 1.03 19.84 21.26
N PRO A 49 0.59 20.45 20.15
CA PRO A 49 0.98 20.02 18.82
C PRO A 49 2.47 20.25 18.58
N SER A 50 3.08 19.44 17.71
CA SER A 50 4.40 19.68 17.12
C SER A 50 4.43 20.96 16.28
N GLY A 51 5.61 21.32 15.76
CA GLY A 51 5.77 22.50 14.91
C GLY A 51 4.88 22.50 13.67
N LEU A 52 4.61 21.33 13.07
CA LEU A 52 3.70 21.20 11.93
C LEU A 52 2.22 21.10 12.35
N GLY A 53 1.94 20.59 13.57
CA GLY A 53 0.57 20.53 14.12
C GLY A 53 0.05 19.13 14.45
N ILE A 54 0.89 18.08 14.44
CA ILE A 54 0.50 16.75 14.92
C ILE A 54 0.56 16.70 16.46
N TYR A 55 -0.21 15.79 17.07
CA TYR A 55 -0.21 15.60 18.53
C TYR A 55 0.34 14.23 18.88
N VAL A 56 1.53 14.18 19.50
CA VAL A 56 2.14 12.92 19.95
C VAL A 56 1.49 12.50 21.27
N LEU A 57 0.72 11.42 21.25
CA LEU A 57 0.04 10.85 22.41
C LEU A 57 0.96 9.97 23.24
N GLU A 58 1.71 9.10 22.55
CA GLU A 58 2.66 8.16 23.16
C GLU A 58 3.89 8.05 22.26
N GLU A 59 5.07 7.90 22.86
CA GLU A 59 6.31 7.64 22.16
C GLU A 59 7.22 6.74 22.98
N THR A 60 7.75 5.69 22.32
CA THR A 60 8.84 4.87 22.83
C THR A 60 10.01 5.00 21.88
N GLN A 61 11.14 5.44 22.39
CA GLN A 61 12.35 5.60 21.58
C GLN A 61 12.88 4.25 21.14
N GLY A 62 13.30 4.17 19.88
CA GLY A 62 14.10 3.06 19.37
C GLY A 62 15.59 3.24 19.70
N SER A 63 16.38 2.28 19.26
CA SER A 63 17.84 2.31 19.48
C SER A 63 18.63 2.03 18.20
N GLY A 64 17.95 1.80 17.06
CA GLY A 64 18.59 1.46 15.78
C GLY A 64 18.81 2.68 14.87
N THR A 65 18.77 2.45 13.58
CA THR A 65 18.99 3.47 12.55
C THR A 65 17.94 4.55 12.61
N THR A 66 18.36 5.81 12.47
CA THR A 66 17.43 6.95 12.42
C THR A 66 16.79 7.07 11.04
N VAL A 67 15.47 7.20 11.01
CA VAL A 67 14.70 7.46 9.78
C VAL A 67 15.04 8.84 9.23
N GLN A 68 15.52 8.89 8.01
CA GLN A 68 15.87 10.11 7.28
C GLN A 68 14.86 10.37 6.15
N LYS A 69 14.97 11.53 5.51
CA LYS A 69 14.28 11.80 4.23
C LYS A 69 14.86 10.92 3.12
N ASP A 70 14.04 10.73 2.07
CA ASP A 70 14.42 10.05 0.83
C ASP A 70 14.83 8.57 1.00
N GLY A 71 14.20 7.88 1.94
CA GLY A 71 14.37 6.46 2.18
C GLY A 71 13.05 5.72 2.37
N PHE A 72 13.12 4.57 3.03
CA PHE A 72 12.01 3.63 3.18
C PHE A 72 11.97 3.11 4.62
N ALA A 73 10.87 3.34 5.31
CA ALA A 73 10.61 2.78 6.64
C ALA A 73 9.71 1.55 6.51
N ILE A 74 10.13 0.45 7.11
CA ILE A 74 9.35 -0.79 7.22
C ILE A 74 8.60 -0.73 8.54
N VAL A 75 7.26 -0.67 8.48
CA VAL A 75 6.43 -0.32 9.63
C VAL A 75 5.27 -1.28 9.83
N ASP A 76 4.96 -1.56 11.10
CA ASP A 76 3.67 -2.08 11.52
C ASP A 76 2.81 -0.94 12.01
N TYR A 77 1.51 -0.97 11.71
CA TYR A 77 0.62 0.12 12.11
C TYR A 77 -0.82 -0.30 12.33
N THR A 78 -1.53 0.53 13.09
CA THR A 78 -2.99 0.59 13.18
C THR A 78 -3.42 2.04 13.04
N ILE A 79 -4.43 2.30 12.21
CA ILE A 79 -5.02 3.63 12.01
C ILE A 79 -6.47 3.59 12.48
N THR A 80 -6.83 4.54 13.34
CA THR A 80 -8.20 4.71 13.81
C THR A 80 -8.68 6.13 13.56
N ASP A 81 -10.00 6.32 13.58
CA ASP A 81 -10.59 7.64 13.80
C ASP A 81 -10.47 8.06 15.28
N LEU A 82 -10.98 9.24 15.62
CA LEU A 82 -10.95 9.76 17.00
C LEU A 82 -11.92 9.03 17.94
N GLU A 83 -12.90 8.30 17.42
CA GLU A 83 -13.84 7.45 18.15
C GLU A 83 -13.27 6.05 18.42
N GLY A 84 -12.12 5.71 17.82
CA GLY A 84 -11.44 4.42 18.00
C GLY A 84 -11.83 3.36 16.98
N ASN A 85 -12.59 3.69 15.93
CA ASN A 85 -12.90 2.76 14.85
C ASN A 85 -11.67 2.52 13.98
N ILE A 86 -11.27 1.26 13.81
CA ILE A 86 -10.09 0.90 13.03
C ILE A 86 -10.40 0.97 11.53
N SER A 87 -9.64 1.77 10.79
CA SER A 87 -9.75 1.95 9.34
C SER A 87 -8.69 1.17 8.56
N SER A 88 -7.50 0.95 9.14
CA SER A 88 -6.39 0.22 8.49
C SER A 88 -5.44 -0.38 9.53
N TYR A 89 -4.82 -1.50 9.18
CA TYR A 89 -3.91 -2.21 10.07
C TYR A 89 -3.00 -3.18 9.30
N THR A 90 -1.90 -3.59 9.93
CA THR A 90 -0.97 -4.61 9.43
C THR A 90 -1.09 -5.94 10.18
N SER A 91 -1.70 -5.94 11.36
CA SER A 91 -1.78 -7.09 12.26
C SER A 91 -2.84 -8.11 11.84
N LYS A 92 -2.43 -9.39 11.78
CA LYS A 92 -3.32 -10.54 11.60
C LYS A 92 -4.29 -10.71 12.76
N GLU A 93 -3.84 -10.43 13.97
CA GLU A 93 -4.63 -10.52 15.19
C GLU A 93 -5.75 -9.48 15.18
N THR A 94 -5.45 -8.26 14.76
CA THR A 94 -6.44 -7.21 14.56
C THR A 94 -7.50 -7.62 13.54
N ALA A 95 -7.09 -8.23 12.41
CA ALA A 95 -8.03 -8.76 11.42
C ALA A 95 -9.00 -9.79 12.02
N LYS A 96 -8.48 -10.70 12.86
CA LYS A 96 -9.29 -11.70 13.54
C LYS A 96 -10.27 -11.07 14.55
N GLN A 97 -9.80 -10.11 15.34
CA GLN A 97 -10.65 -9.40 16.31
C GLN A 97 -11.80 -8.65 15.63
N LEU A 98 -11.56 -8.10 14.43
CA LEU A 98 -12.58 -7.43 13.64
C LEU A 98 -13.48 -8.39 12.84
N GLY A 99 -13.22 -9.70 12.85
CA GLY A 99 -13.92 -10.68 12.00
C GLY A 99 -13.64 -10.50 10.51
N GLN A 100 -12.52 -9.89 10.15
CA GLN A 100 -12.10 -9.56 8.77
C GLN A 100 -10.89 -10.39 8.31
N TYR A 101 -10.51 -11.41 9.09
CA TYR A 101 -9.38 -12.24 8.74
C TYR A 101 -9.67 -13.10 7.50
N ASP A 102 -8.77 -13.03 6.53
CA ASP A 102 -8.77 -13.83 5.32
C ASP A 102 -7.38 -14.46 5.13
N THR A 103 -7.32 -15.77 4.95
CA THR A 103 -6.05 -16.52 4.79
C THR A 103 -5.27 -16.12 3.55
N SER A 104 -5.95 -15.58 2.53
CA SER A 104 -5.34 -15.13 1.28
C SER A 104 -4.72 -13.73 1.36
N TYR A 105 -4.95 -12.97 2.45
CA TYR A 105 -4.45 -11.62 2.59
C TYR A 105 -3.08 -11.59 3.25
N TYR A 106 -2.29 -10.63 2.82
CA TYR A 106 -1.01 -10.35 3.47
C TYR A 106 -1.22 -9.55 4.76
N TYR A 107 -0.70 -10.09 5.86
CA TYR A 107 -0.56 -9.42 7.14
C TYR A 107 0.92 -9.34 7.49
N GLY A 108 1.39 -8.17 7.85
CA GLY A 108 2.79 -7.89 8.17
C GLY A 108 3.17 -6.46 7.77
N SER A 109 4.40 -6.11 8.03
CA SER A 109 4.94 -4.78 7.83
C SER A 109 4.71 -4.25 6.41
N LYS A 110 4.47 -2.95 6.30
CA LYS A 110 4.36 -2.22 5.04
C LYS A 110 5.54 -1.28 4.89
N VAL A 111 5.84 -0.91 3.67
CA VAL A 111 6.88 0.06 3.37
C VAL A 111 6.24 1.45 3.22
N TRP A 112 6.69 2.40 4.02
CA TRP A 112 6.40 3.81 3.87
C TRP A 112 7.63 4.53 3.31
N THR A 113 7.46 5.25 2.22
CA THR A 113 8.52 6.12 1.69
C THR A 113 8.65 7.35 2.57
N THR A 114 9.85 7.94 2.63
CA THR A 114 10.07 9.20 3.35
C THR A 114 10.41 10.36 2.42
N THR A 115 10.27 10.12 1.10
CA THR A 115 10.49 11.15 0.08
C THR A 115 9.32 12.12 0.04
N GLU A 116 9.66 13.40 0.01
CA GLU A 116 8.70 14.50 -0.03
C GLU A 116 7.71 14.34 -1.20
N GLY A 117 6.44 14.54 -0.92
CA GLY A 117 5.35 14.38 -1.90
C GLY A 117 4.89 12.94 -2.15
N THR A 118 5.58 11.93 -1.62
CA THR A 118 5.19 10.52 -1.70
C THR A 118 4.59 9.99 -0.40
N ILE A 119 4.77 10.72 0.68
CA ILE A 119 4.17 10.49 2.01
C ILE A 119 3.34 11.71 2.43
N GLN A 120 2.31 11.51 3.21
CA GLN A 120 1.50 12.59 3.77
C GLN A 120 2.32 13.45 4.74
N ALA A 121 2.15 14.78 4.68
CA ALA A 121 2.99 15.72 5.43
C ALA A 121 3.00 15.46 6.94
N GLY A 122 1.84 15.21 7.55
CA GLY A 122 1.74 14.91 8.99
C GLY A 122 2.37 13.57 9.36
N LEU A 123 2.30 12.58 8.47
CA LEU A 123 2.95 11.28 8.69
C LEU A 123 4.47 11.40 8.55
N ALA A 124 4.96 12.18 7.60
CA ALA A 124 6.40 12.50 7.47
C ALA A 124 6.94 13.18 8.73
N ASP A 125 6.21 14.17 9.27
CA ASP A 125 6.55 14.89 10.53
C ASP A 125 6.61 13.92 11.73
N ALA A 126 5.72 12.93 11.78
CA ALA A 126 5.70 11.93 12.84
C ALA A 126 6.85 10.92 12.74
N LEU A 127 7.25 10.55 11.53
CA LEU A 127 8.12 9.42 11.23
C LEU A 127 9.60 9.80 11.15
N ILE A 128 9.92 10.92 10.47
CA ILE A 128 11.30 11.36 10.25
C ILE A 128 11.93 11.74 11.59
N GLY A 129 13.15 11.25 11.85
CA GLY A 129 13.87 11.41 13.10
C GLY A 129 13.63 10.32 14.14
N MET A 130 12.64 9.42 13.93
CA MET A 130 12.50 8.22 14.78
C MET A 130 13.66 7.25 14.56
N GLN A 131 13.96 6.45 15.57
CA GLN A 131 14.90 5.34 15.44
C GLN A 131 14.16 4.01 15.26
N THR A 132 14.74 3.09 14.50
CA THR A 132 14.19 1.74 14.35
C THR A 132 14.09 1.04 15.70
N GLY A 133 13.02 0.25 15.88
CA GLY A 133 12.57 -0.28 17.16
C GLY A 133 11.67 0.69 17.94
N GLY A 134 11.56 1.95 17.51
CA GLY A 134 10.69 2.95 18.12
C GLY A 134 9.22 2.79 17.76
N ARG A 135 8.34 3.17 18.69
CA ARG A 135 6.88 3.18 18.53
C ARG A 135 6.35 4.57 18.80
N LYS A 136 5.38 4.99 18.02
CA LYS A 136 4.70 6.27 18.20
C LYS A 136 3.20 6.11 17.99
N LYS A 137 2.42 6.82 18.84
CA LYS A 137 0.99 7.02 18.67
C LYS A 137 0.73 8.50 18.54
N VAL A 138 0.17 8.93 17.41
CA VAL A 138 -0.03 10.34 17.09
C VAL A 138 -1.41 10.60 16.54
N VAL A 139 -1.98 11.75 16.86
CA VAL A 139 -3.11 12.29 16.12
C VAL A 139 -2.57 13.15 15.00
N ILE A 140 -2.95 12.79 13.76
CA ILE A 140 -2.64 13.57 12.57
C ILE A 140 -3.92 14.29 12.12
N PRO A 141 -3.93 15.63 12.14
CA PRO A 141 -5.05 16.41 11.64
C PRO A 141 -5.32 16.13 10.16
N GLY A 142 -6.60 16.10 9.76
CA GLY A 142 -7.02 15.79 8.40
C GLY A 142 -6.36 16.68 7.33
N TRP A 143 -6.11 17.97 7.63
CA TRP A 143 -5.41 18.86 6.70
C TRP A 143 -3.93 18.54 6.51
N LEU A 144 -3.30 17.75 7.41
CA LEU A 144 -1.93 17.26 7.27
C LEU A 144 -1.84 15.89 6.58
N LEU A 145 -2.98 15.24 6.29
CA LEU A 145 -3.05 14.00 5.52
C LEU A 145 -3.01 14.29 4.01
N THR A 146 -2.20 15.26 3.61
CA THR A 146 -1.97 15.68 2.22
C THR A 146 -0.56 15.33 1.78
N TYR A 147 -0.41 14.96 0.50
CA TYR A 147 0.88 14.75 -0.15
C TYR A 147 1.51 16.06 -0.66
N LYS A 148 0.75 17.16 -0.64
CA LYS A 148 1.28 18.48 -1.00
C LYS A 148 2.09 19.04 0.17
N VAL A 149 3.23 19.64 -0.17
CA VAL A 149 4.08 20.33 0.78
C VAL A 149 3.90 21.84 0.62
N TYR A 150 3.80 22.54 1.74
CA TYR A 150 3.64 23.98 1.81
C TYR A 150 4.72 24.60 2.70
N ASP A 151 5.19 25.78 2.32
CA ASP A 151 6.21 26.52 3.06
C ASP A 151 5.70 27.06 4.40
N LYS A 152 4.38 27.26 4.52
CA LYS A 152 3.74 27.81 5.71
C LYS A 152 2.75 26.81 6.30
N VAL A 153 2.76 26.70 7.62
CA VAL A 153 1.85 25.81 8.36
C VAL A 153 0.39 26.17 8.10
N GLU A 154 0.08 27.45 7.98
CA GLU A 154 -1.27 27.97 7.74
C GLU A 154 -1.83 27.53 6.38
N ASP A 155 -0.96 27.31 5.38
CA ASP A 155 -1.37 26.88 4.04
C ASP A 155 -1.82 25.39 4.00
N TYR A 156 -1.49 24.58 5.00
CA TYR A 156 -2.06 23.23 5.15
C TYR A 156 -3.53 23.29 5.57
N LEU A 157 -3.87 24.18 6.50
CA LEU A 157 -5.27 24.36 6.93
C LEU A 157 -6.11 25.06 5.87
N ASN A 158 -5.54 26.06 5.21
CA ASN A 158 -6.19 26.90 4.20
C ASN A 158 -5.37 26.87 2.89
N PRO A 159 -5.37 25.75 2.14
CA PRO A 159 -4.54 25.61 0.97
C PRO A 159 -4.91 26.64 -0.11
N PRO A 160 -3.92 27.27 -0.79
CA PRO A 160 -4.14 28.21 -1.86
C PRO A 160 -5.02 27.60 -2.97
N LYS A 161 -6.12 28.28 -3.32
CA LYS A 161 -7.04 27.82 -4.37
C LYS A 161 -6.32 27.90 -5.72
N LYS A 162 -5.97 26.76 -6.32
CA LYS A 162 -5.55 26.62 -7.71
C LYS A 162 -6.69 25.99 -8.51
N GLY A 163 -7.45 26.80 -9.24
CA GLY A 163 -8.52 26.33 -10.13
C GLY A 163 -9.70 25.68 -9.39
N ASN A 164 -10.52 24.92 -10.12
CA ASN A 164 -11.70 24.20 -9.60
C ASN A 164 -11.37 22.86 -8.90
N ALA A 165 -10.11 22.61 -8.52
CA ALA A 165 -9.77 21.43 -7.76
C ALA A 165 -10.31 21.61 -6.33
N GLY A 166 -11.39 20.92 -6.00
CA GLY A 166 -11.88 20.82 -4.63
C GLY A 166 -10.76 20.36 -3.71
N SER A 167 -10.60 21.01 -2.57
CA SER A 167 -9.70 20.54 -1.52
C SER A 167 -10.22 19.19 -1.04
N THR A 168 -9.45 18.12 -1.21
CA THR A 168 -9.76 16.83 -0.56
C THR A 168 -9.57 17.05 0.93
N THR A 169 -10.66 16.99 1.68
CA THR A 169 -10.62 17.05 3.14
C THR A 169 -10.58 15.64 3.67
N TYR A 170 -9.63 15.36 4.54
CA TYR A 170 -9.54 14.10 5.27
C TYR A 170 -9.99 14.32 6.71
N ASP A 171 -10.56 13.28 7.31
CA ASP A 171 -10.86 13.29 8.73
C ASP A 171 -9.57 13.18 9.57
N ASN A 172 -9.64 13.67 10.81
CA ASN A 172 -8.54 13.49 11.75
C ASN A 172 -8.36 12.01 12.06
N ALA A 173 -7.12 11.55 12.16
CA ALA A 173 -6.84 10.14 12.40
C ALA A 173 -5.75 9.93 13.45
N ILE A 174 -5.84 8.82 14.18
CA ILE A 174 -4.82 8.36 15.10
C ILE A 174 -4.00 7.29 14.40
N TYR A 175 -2.71 7.55 14.25
CA TYR A 175 -1.73 6.60 13.75
C TYR A 175 -0.95 6.02 14.92
N GLU A 176 -1.00 4.72 15.09
CA GLU A 176 -0.15 3.98 16.00
C GLU A 176 0.75 3.07 15.19
N PHE A 177 2.07 3.27 15.25
CA PHE A 177 3.00 2.54 14.42
C PHE A 177 4.34 2.27 15.11
N THR A 178 4.99 1.20 14.67
CA THR A 178 6.34 0.80 15.05
C THR A 178 7.22 0.81 13.81
N VAL A 179 8.40 1.41 13.89
CA VAL A 179 9.41 1.37 12.83
C VAL A 179 10.28 0.14 13.04
N ASN A 180 10.05 -0.91 12.26
CA ASN A 180 10.80 -2.16 12.38
C ASN A 180 12.18 -2.08 11.71
N ASN A 181 12.27 -1.38 10.57
CA ASN A 181 13.52 -1.15 9.85
C ASN A 181 13.47 0.17 9.07
N TYR A 182 14.63 0.67 8.69
CA TYR A 182 14.79 1.80 7.77
C TYR A 182 15.95 1.52 6.81
N VAL A 183 15.72 1.78 5.52
CA VAL A 183 16.72 1.57 4.47
C VAL A 183 16.71 2.74 3.49
N GLU A 184 17.88 3.10 2.96
CA GLU A 184 18.01 4.14 1.95
C GLU A 184 17.70 3.62 0.55
N ASN A 185 17.99 2.34 0.29
CA ASN A 185 17.75 1.68 -0.99
C ASN A 185 16.87 0.44 -0.79
N ILE A 186 15.65 0.51 -1.28
CA ILE A 186 14.68 -0.58 -1.13
C ILE A 186 15.06 -1.82 -1.95
N ASN A 187 15.75 -1.65 -3.08
CA ASN A 187 16.15 -2.76 -3.93
C ASN A 187 17.28 -3.57 -3.30
N ASP A 188 18.27 -2.90 -2.69
CA ASP A 188 19.36 -3.57 -1.97
C ASP A 188 18.83 -4.33 -0.74
N TRP A 189 17.86 -3.75 -0.04
CA TRP A 189 17.18 -4.42 1.06
C TRP A 189 16.45 -5.68 0.58
N GLN A 190 15.66 -5.60 -0.50
CA GLN A 190 14.95 -6.76 -1.05
C GLN A 190 15.92 -7.87 -1.53
N ILE A 191 17.07 -7.50 -2.10
CA ILE A 191 18.12 -8.47 -2.48
C ILE A 191 18.66 -9.17 -1.24
N THR A 192 18.82 -8.45 -0.13
CA THR A 192 19.21 -9.03 1.16
C THR A 192 18.14 -9.99 1.68
N GLU A 193 16.87 -9.60 1.69
CA GLU A 193 15.72 -10.45 2.09
C GLU A 193 15.65 -11.73 1.24
N ILE A 194 15.86 -11.62 -0.09
CA ILE A 194 15.95 -12.80 -0.96
C ILE A 194 17.14 -13.68 -0.57
N GLY A 195 18.29 -13.10 -0.28
CA GLY A 195 19.47 -13.83 0.17
C GLY A 195 19.24 -14.59 1.50
N GLU A 196 18.57 -13.96 2.46
CA GLU A 196 18.18 -14.57 3.72
C GLU A 196 17.17 -15.71 3.50
N TYR A 197 16.18 -15.48 2.63
CA TYR A 197 15.22 -16.51 2.23
C TYR A 197 15.91 -17.72 1.61
N LEU A 198 16.85 -17.53 0.67
CA LEU A 198 17.60 -18.62 0.04
C LEU A 198 18.45 -19.41 1.05
N ASN A 199 19.06 -18.73 2.01
CA ASN A 199 19.80 -19.37 3.08
C ASN A 199 18.91 -20.22 4.01
N ALA A 200 17.68 -19.76 4.25
CA ALA A 200 16.69 -20.47 5.07
C ALA A 200 16.00 -21.63 4.31
N ASN A 201 16.09 -21.65 2.97
CA ASN A 201 15.45 -22.65 2.10
C ASN A 201 16.51 -23.35 1.23
N PRO A 202 17.40 -24.18 1.83
CA PRO A 202 18.55 -24.79 1.13
C PRO A 202 18.14 -25.79 0.04
N GLU A 203 16.89 -26.22 0.01
CA GLU A 203 16.34 -27.10 -1.05
C GLU A 203 16.41 -26.47 -2.44
N TYR A 204 16.46 -25.14 -2.56
CA TYR A 204 16.69 -24.49 -3.84
C TYR A 204 18.14 -24.61 -4.32
N GLY A 205 19.10 -24.90 -3.43
CA GLY A 205 20.52 -24.99 -3.76
C GLY A 205 21.07 -23.71 -4.40
N MET A 206 20.56 -22.56 -3.99
CA MET A 206 20.96 -21.21 -4.40
C MET A 206 21.40 -20.39 -3.18
N THR A 207 22.22 -19.39 -3.44
CA THR A 207 22.63 -18.34 -2.49
C THR A 207 22.41 -16.97 -3.09
N ALA A 208 22.62 -15.91 -2.33
CA ALA A 208 22.57 -14.53 -2.83
C ALA A 208 23.55 -14.26 -4.00
N LYS A 209 24.56 -15.10 -4.19
CA LYS A 209 25.58 -14.97 -5.29
C LYS A 209 25.11 -15.59 -6.60
N ASP A 210 24.06 -16.39 -6.59
CA ASP A 210 23.57 -17.12 -7.77
C ASP A 210 22.53 -16.33 -8.58
N SER A 211 22.59 -14.99 -8.51
CA SER A 211 21.73 -14.12 -9.31
C SER A 211 22.07 -14.21 -10.79
N VAL A 212 21.07 -14.40 -11.64
CA VAL A 212 21.19 -14.34 -13.11
C VAL A 212 21.43 -12.89 -13.56
N GLN A 213 20.73 -11.97 -12.93
CA GLN A 213 20.93 -10.52 -13.01
C GLN A 213 20.48 -9.88 -11.71
N THR A 214 20.75 -8.59 -11.54
CA THR A 214 20.40 -7.85 -10.31
C THR A 214 18.94 -8.09 -9.90
N GLY A 215 18.76 -8.63 -8.69
CA GLY A 215 17.45 -8.89 -8.10
C GLY A 215 16.63 -10.00 -8.76
N PHE A 216 17.24 -10.82 -9.64
CA PHE A 216 16.59 -11.97 -10.26
C PHE A 216 17.44 -13.23 -10.11
N TYR A 217 16.82 -14.29 -9.60
CA TYR A 217 17.40 -15.60 -9.35
C TYR A 217 16.57 -16.66 -10.06
N TYR A 218 17.25 -17.64 -10.65
CA TYR A 218 16.60 -18.76 -11.32
C TYR A 218 17.23 -20.08 -10.93
N LYS A 219 16.39 -21.08 -10.70
CA LYS A 219 16.84 -22.47 -10.49
C LYS A 219 15.98 -23.45 -11.26
N GLN A 220 16.65 -24.32 -11.98
CA GLN A 220 16.05 -25.50 -12.56
C GLN A 220 15.77 -26.51 -11.44
N LEU A 221 14.50 -26.94 -11.29
CA LEU A 221 14.06 -27.95 -10.33
C LEU A 221 13.91 -29.33 -10.94
N ILE A 222 13.44 -29.39 -12.21
CA ILE A 222 13.33 -30.60 -13.01
C ILE A 222 13.96 -30.33 -14.36
N ALA A 223 14.87 -31.17 -14.80
CA ALA A 223 15.56 -31.03 -16.07
C ALA A 223 14.58 -31.08 -17.26
N PRO A 224 14.83 -30.32 -18.34
CA PRO A 224 14.04 -30.38 -19.55
C PRO A 224 14.19 -31.72 -20.27
N LYS A 225 13.17 -32.11 -21.01
CA LYS A 225 13.27 -33.28 -21.94
C LYS A 225 13.99 -32.91 -23.24
N ASP A 226 13.95 -31.63 -23.62
CA ASP A 226 14.58 -31.07 -24.80
C ASP A 226 15.20 -29.71 -24.44
N THR A 227 16.45 -29.50 -24.87
CA THR A 227 17.19 -28.28 -24.65
C THR A 227 17.01 -27.23 -25.72
N THR A 228 16.25 -27.53 -26.79
CA THR A 228 15.94 -26.57 -27.85
C THR A 228 15.12 -25.41 -27.34
N SER A 229 15.48 -24.21 -27.77
CA SER A 229 14.72 -22.99 -27.46
C SER A 229 13.40 -22.95 -28.23
N PHE A 230 12.36 -22.34 -27.64
CA PHE A 230 11.10 -22.16 -28.37
C PHE A 230 11.24 -21.08 -29.45
N GLY A 231 10.65 -21.36 -30.62
CA GLY A 231 10.53 -20.38 -31.70
C GLY A 231 9.54 -19.26 -31.34
N SER A 232 9.70 -18.09 -31.94
CA SER A 232 8.68 -17.03 -31.83
C SER A 232 7.34 -17.54 -32.37
N ASP A 233 6.25 -17.05 -31.75
CA ASP A 233 4.86 -17.43 -32.02
C ASP A 233 4.50 -18.88 -31.61
N THR A 234 5.40 -19.65 -31.01
CA THR A 234 5.08 -20.94 -30.40
C THR A 234 4.16 -20.74 -29.22
N THR A 235 3.11 -21.55 -29.10
CA THR A 235 2.29 -21.62 -27.87
C THR A 235 2.75 -22.82 -27.04
N ILE A 236 3.17 -22.54 -25.82
CA ILE A 236 3.48 -23.53 -24.79
C ILE A 236 2.42 -23.48 -23.71
N TYR A 237 2.34 -24.51 -22.87
CA TYR A 237 1.39 -24.57 -21.74
C TYR A 237 2.16 -24.72 -20.44
N ILE A 238 1.73 -24.00 -19.40
CA ILE A 238 2.40 -24.01 -18.12
C ILE A 238 1.43 -24.21 -16.96
N ASN A 239 1.91 -24.90 -15.94
CA ASN A 239 1.39 -24.75 -14.59
C ASN A 239 2.31 -23.83 -13.79
N TYR A 240 1.75 -23.04 -12.88
CA TYR A 240 2.55 -22.19 -11.99
C TYR A 240 1.91 -22.00 -10.63
N THR A 241 2.74 -21.61 -9.66
CA THR A 241 2.33 -21.12 -8.35
C THR A 241 3.17 -19.91 -8.03
N GLY A 242 2.48 -18.79 -7.72
CA GLY A 242 3.08 -17.54 -7.25
C GLY A 242 2.93 -17.39 -5.74
N LYS A 243 4.02 -17.07 -5.05
CA LYS A 243 4.04 -16.88 -3.59
C LYS A 243 4.98 -15.75 -3.17
N LEU A 244 4.74 -15.19 -1.98
CA LEU A 244 5.65 -14.27 -1.31
C LEU A 244 6.78 -15.04 -0.58
N LEU A 245 7.83 -14.33 -0.13
CA LEU A 245 8.91 -14.94 0.66
C LEU A 245 8.43 -15.56 1.98
N ASN A 246 7.33 -15.07 2.55
CA ASN A 246 6.72 -15.64 3.76
C ASN A 246 5.85 -16.88 3.49
N GLY A 247 5.81 -17.36 2.24
CA GLY A 247 5.05 -18.54 1.83
C GLY A 247 3.59 -18.28 1.45
N LEU A 248 3.06 -17.05 1.58
CA LEU A 248 1.70 -16.74 1.18
C LEU A 248 1.54 -16.97 -0.33
N VAL A 249 0.72 -17.95 -0.71
CA VAL A 249 0.36 -18.22 -2.10
C VAL A 249 -0.71 -17.22 -2.52
N PHE A 250 -0.46 -16.47 -3.59
CA PHE A 250 -1.39 -15.46 -4.08
C PHE A 250 -2.04 -15.86 -5.42
N ASP A 251 -1.44 -16.78 -6.17
CA ASP A 251 -2.00 -17.27 -7.43
C ASP A 251 -1.43 -18.65 -7.79
N THR A 252 -2.24 -19.51 -8.43
CA THR A 252 -1.82 -20.83 -8.89
C THR A 252 -2.77 -21.37 -9.96
N THR A 253 -2.26 -22.23 -10.84
CA THR A 253 -3.06 -23.03 -11.79
C THR A 253 -3.49 -24.38 -11.22
N ASP A 254 -3.04 -24.76 -10.02
CA ASP A 254 -3.35 -26.02 -9.37
C ASP A 254 -4.51 -25.85 -8.37
N GLU A 255 -5.60 -26.59 -8.59
CA GLU A 255 -6.81 -26.48 -7.79
C GLU A 255 -6.60 -26.87 -6.31
N ARG A 256 -5.80 -27.92 -6.08
CA ARG A 256 -5.52 -28.36 -4.71
C ARG A 256 -4.72 -27.32 -3.96
N THR A 257 -3.66 -26.80 -4.57
CA THR A 257 -2.87 -25.70 -4.00
C THR A 257 -3.75 -24.49 -3.70
N ALA A 258 -4.68 -24.16 -4.59
CA ALA A 258 -5.60 -23.04 -4.37
C ALA A 258 -6.51 -23.27 -3.14
N LYS A 259 -7.06 -24.47 -2.98
CA LYS A 259 -7.90 -24.86 -1.83
C LYS A 259 -7.10 -24.85 -0.52
N ASP A 260 -5.92 -25.45 -0.54
CA ASP A 260 -5.05 -25.57 0.64
C ASP A 260 -4.58 -24.19 1.16
N ASN A 261 -4.53 -23.17 0.28
CA ASN A 261 -4.10 -21.80 0.62
C ASN A 261 -5.26 -20.78 0.69
N GLY A 262 -6.51 -21.21 0.58
CA GLY A 262 -7.68 -20.35 0.75
C GLY A 262 -7.90 -19.33 -0.40
N ILE A 263 -7.30 -19.58 -1.57
CA ILE A 263 -7.44 -18.72 -2.77
C ILE A 263 -8.30 -19.37 -3.87
N TYR A 264 -8.99 -20.48 -3.55
CA TYR A 264 -9.86 -21.16 -4.49
C TYR A 264 -11.05 -20.30 -4.91
N SER A 265 -11.32 -20.25 -6.21
CA SER A 265 -12.48 -19.57 -6.80
C SER A 265 -13.18 -20.47 -7.78
N VAL A 266 -14.49 -20.62 -7.66
CA VAL A 266 -15.33 -21.36 -8.62
C VAL A 266 -15.38 -20.69 -10.01
N ALA A 267 -15.01 -19.41 -10.10
CA ALA A 267 -14.95 -18.66 -11.36
C ALA A 267 -13.63 -18.87 -12.12
N LYS A 268 -12.62 -19.50 -11.49
CA LYS A 268 -11.32 -19.77 -12.09
C LYS A 268 -11.22 -21.21 -12.52
N GLU A 269 -10.81 -21.45 -13.77
CA GLU A 269 -10.42 -22.76 -14.23
C GLU A 269 -8.98 -23.06 -13.78
N TYR A 270 -8.80 -24.23 -13.17
CA TYR A 270 -7.50 -24.72 -12.70
C TYR A 270 -6.96 -25.74 -13.72
N LYS A 271 -6.23 -25.22 -14.67
CA LYS A 271 -5.63 -26.02 -15.77
C LYS A 271 -4.38 -25.33 -16.29
N PRO A 272 -3.52 -26.03 -17.06
CA PRO A 272 -2.39 -25.39 -17.72
C PRO A 272 -2.84 -24.21 -18.60
N VAL A 273 -2.15 -23.07 -18.48
CA VAL A 273 -2.46 -21.84 -19.22
C VAL A 273 -1.54 -21.68 -20.42
N PRO A 274 -2.07 -21.17 -21.56
CA PRO A 274 -1.27 -20.95 -22.76
C PRO A 274 -0.35 -19.74 -22.59
N VAL A 275 0.90 -19.90 -23.01
CA VAL A 275 1.89 -18.84 -23.13
C VAL A 275 2.28 -18.72 -24.60
N ARG A 276 2.09 -17.55 -25.17
CA ARG A 276 2.58 -17.24 -26.51
C ARG A 276 4.01 -16.74 -26.41
N TRP A 277 4.94 -17.53 -26.96
CA TRP A 277 6.36 -17.21 -26.98
C TRP A 277 6.64 -16.09 -27.99
N ALA A 278 7.64 -15.27 -27.73
CA ALA A 278 8.00 -14.14 -28.56
C ALA A 278 9.50 -14.12 -28.87
N LYS A 279 9.96 -13.14 -29.64
CA LYS A 279 11.39 -12.96 -29.94
C LYS A 279 12.16 -12.43 -28.72
N GLU A 280 11.49 -11.62 -27.89
CA GLU A 280 12.04 -11.02 -26.68
C GLU A 280 11.15 -11.41 -25.49
N TYR A 281 11.76 -11.61 -24.32
CA TYR A 281 11.02 -11.99 -23.10
C TYR A 281 9.93 -10.97 -22.74
N SER A 282 10.16 -9.67 -23.01
CA SER A 282 9.22 -8.60 -22.73
C SER A 282 7.93 -8.64 -23.56
N GLU A 283 7.91 -9.40 -24.63
CA GLU A 283 6.76 -9.56 -25.54
C GLU A 283 5.96 -10.85 -25.28
N ILE A 284 6.43 -11.72 -24.36
CA ILE A 284 5.74 -12.95 -23.98
C ILE A 284 4.38 -12.60 -23.38
N LYS A 285 3.34 -13.36 -23.76
CA LYS A 285 1.97 -13.18 -23.27
C LYS A 285 1.45 -14.45 -22.61
N LEU A 286 0.80 -14.28 -21.47
CA LEU A 286 0.07 -15.33 -20.77
C LEU A 286 -1.42 -15.14 -21.04
N ASP A 287 -2.07 -16.12 -21.63
CA ASP A 287 -3.49 -16.07 -22.01
C ASP A 287 -3.86 -14.76 -22.73
N GLY A 288 -3.00 -14.32 -23.66
CA GLY A 288 -3.17 -13.11 -24.45
C GLY A 288 -2.83 -11.79 -23.73
N SER A 289 -2.55 -11.82 -22.44
CA SER A 289 -2.22 -10.64 -21.63
C SER A 289 -0.71 -10.49 -21.38
N GLY A 290 -0.25 -9.26 -21.15
CA GLY A 290 1.12 -9.00 -20.70
C GLY A 290 1.36 -9.55 -19.29
N ILE A 291 2.60 -9.89 -19.01
CA ILE A 291 3.04 -10.46 -17.72
C ILE A 291 4.12 -9.58 -17.07
N ILE A 292 4.27 -9.71 -15.76
CA ILE A 292 5.34 -9.02 -15.03
C ILE A 292 6.73 -9.52 -15.48
N THR A 293 7.70 -8.63 -15.47
CA THR A 293 9.04 -8.86 -16.03
C THR A 293 9.72 -10.09 -15.42
N GLY A 294 9.66 -10.27 -14.10
CA GLY A 294 10.30 -11.39 -13.42
C GLY A 294 9.71 -12.75 -13.81
N PHE A 295 8.38 -12.82 -14.07
CA PHE A 295 7.74 -14.02 -14.59
C PHE A 295 8.23 -14.32 -16.01
N ALA A 296 8.28 -13.31 -16.88
CA ALA A 296 8.78 -13.46 -18.25
C ALA A 296 10.26 -13.91 -18.27
N LEU A 297 11.10 -13.33 -17.42
CA LEU A 297 12.50 -13.73 -17.26
C LEU A 297 12.64 -15.17 -16.77
N THR A 298 11.76 -15.61 -15.86
CA THR A 298 11.73 -17.01 -15.39
C THR A 298 11.46 -17.96 -16.55
N LEU A 299 10.40 -17.69 -17.32
CA LEU A 299 10.09 -18.49 -18.52
C LEU A 299 11.25 -18.48 -19.51
N TRP A 300 11.93 -17.36 -19.72
CA TRP A 300 13.02 -17.21 -20.68
C TRP A 300 14.21 -18.13 -20.39
N GLN A 301 14.43 -18.51 -19.13
CA GLN A 301 15.46 -19.49 -18.73
C GLN A 301 15.05 -20.93 -19.07
N MET A 302 13.74 -21.21 -19.24
CA MET A 302 13.21 -22.56 -19.27
C MET A 302 13.21 -23.18 -20.67
N ARG A 303 13.17 -24.51 -20.69
CA ARG A 303 13.06 -25.35 -21.90
C ARG A 303 11.89 -26.31 -21.75
N ALA A 304 11.59 -27.09 -22.81
CA ALA A 304 10.44 -27.96 -22.83
C ALA A 304 10.43 -28.98 -21.69
N TYR A 305 9.27 -29.06 -21.00
CA TYR A 305 8.99 -29.92 -19.86
C TYR A 305 9.83 -29.64 -18.61
N GLU A 306 10.53 -28.53 -18.58
CA GLU A 306 11.28 -28.08 -17.41
C GLU A 306 10.35 -27.62 -16.31
N LYS A 307 10.74 -27.89 -15.05
CA LYS A 307 10.22 -27.17 -13.89
C LYS A 307 11.32 -26.26 -13.37
N GLY A 308 11.02 -24.98 -13.19
CA GLY A 308 11.95 -23.99 -12.69
C GLY A 308 11.30 -23.09 -11.63
N VAL A 309 12.13 -22.39 -10.89
CA VAL A 309 11.69 -21.34 -9.95
C VAL A 309 12.44 -20.06 -10.25
N GLY A 310 11.67 -18.97 -10.37
CA GLY A 310 12.20 -17.61 -10.41
C GLY A 310 11.89 -16.89 -9.10
N ILE A 311 12.89 -16.22 -8.54
CA ILE A 311 12.76 -15.39 -7.34
C ILE A 311 13.28 -14.01 -7.71
N PHE A 312 12.49 -12.97 -7.46
CA PHE A 312 12.87 -11.63 -7.90
C PHE A 312 12.29 -10.52 -7.05
N TYR A 313 13.01 -9.39 -7.02
CA TYR A 313 12.61 -8.20 -6.30
C TYR A 313 11.43 -7.48 -6.98
N SER A 314 10.82 -6.55 -6.28
CA SER A 314 9.54 -5.94 -6.68
C SER A 314 9.61 -5.15 -7.99
N ASP A 315 10.76 -4.59 -8.38
CA ASP A 315 10.89 -3.84 -9.64
C ASP A 315 10.63 -4.71 -10.87
N LEU A 316 10.88 -6.00 -10.77
CA LEU A 316 10.54 -6.99 -11.78
C LEU A 316 9.13 -7.57 -11.61
N GLY A 317 8.42 -7.16 -10.55
CA GLY A 317 7.08 -7.59 -10.19
C GLY A 317 6.06 -6.45 -10.16
N TYR A 318 5.43 -6.24 -9.01
CA TYR A 318 4.35 -5.26 -8.83
C TYR A 318 4.81 -3.92 -8.23
N LYS A 319 6.13 -3.71 -8.12
CA LYS A 319 6.77 -2.45 -7.71
C LYS A 319 6.23 -1.92 -6.37
N HIS A 320 6.14 -0.60 -6.26
CA HIS A 320 5.62 0.09 -5.06
C HIS A 320 4.12 -0.13 -4.83
N SER A 321 3.37 -0.48 -5.85
CA SER A 321 1.91 -0.57 -5.77
C SER A 321 1.43 -1.88 -5.16
N GLY A 322 2.19 -2.96 -5.32
CA GLY A 322 1.70 -4.30 -5.00
C GLY A 322 0.51 -4.71 -5.86
N SER A 323 -0.28 -5.69 -5.39
CA SER A 323 -1.51 -6.13 -6.07
C SER A 323 -2.54 -6.64 -5.05
N GLY A 324 -3.70 -6.01 -5.04
CA GLY A 324 -4.80 -6.37 -4.13
C GLY A 324 -4.41 -6.33 -2.65
N LYS A 325 -4.97 -7.23 -1.86
CA LYS A 325 -4.62 -7.42 -0.45
C LYS A 325 -3.58 -8.54 -0.23
N GLN A 326 -3.26 -9.28 -1.28
CA GLN A 326 -2.34 -10.43 -1.24
C GLN A 326 -0.87 -10.02 -1.39
N ILE A 327 -0.58 -9.05 -2.25
CA ILE A 327 0.80 -8.66 -2.56
C ILE A 327 1.02 -7.22 -2.10
N PRO A 328 1.77 -6.99 -1.02
CA PRO A 328 2.08 -5.63 -0.58
C PRO A 328 3.01 -4.92 -1.57
N GLY A 329 3.05 -3.60 -1.53
CA GLY A 329 4.05 -2.82 -2.26
C GLY A 329 5.46 -3.23 -1.86
N TYR A 330 6.38 -3.21 -2.81
CA TYR A 330 7.79 -3.58 -2.64
C TYR A 330 8.03 -5.05 -2.26
N ALA A 331 7.10 -5.95 -2.52
CA ALA A 331 7.25 -7.37 -2.19
C ALA A 331 8.10 -8.10 -3.25
N PRO A 332 9.17 -8.81 -2.85
CA PRO A 332 9.79 -9.83 -3.67
C PRO A 332 8.83 -10.99 -3.93
N LEU A 333 8.95 -11.61 -5.09
CA LEU A 333 8.04 -12.67 -5.53
C LEU A 333 8.80 -13.94 -5.88
N ILE A 334 8.12 -15.06 -5.71
CA ILE A 334 8.55 -16.41 -6.10
C ILE A 334 7.53 -16.96 -7.08
N PHE A 335 7.99 -17.47 -8.22
CA PHE A 335 7.17 -18.25 -9.13
C PHE A 335 7.80 -19.59 -9.42
N GLU A 336 7.11 -20.66 -9.05
CA GLU A 336 7.41 -22.01 -9.52
C GLU A 336 6.60 -22.25 -10.77
N ILE A 337 7.28 -22.58 -11.87
CA ILE A 337 6.66 -22.77 -13.18
C ILE A 337 7.06 -24.14 -13.72
N GLN A 338 6.12 -24.85 -14.31
CA GLN A 338 6.37 -26.11 -15.03
C GLN A 338 5.77 -26.01 -16.43
N ILE A 339 6.59 -26.29 -17.46
CA ILE A 339 6.13 -26.41 -18.84
C ILE A 339 5.58 -27.82 -19.05
N VAL A 340 4.37 -27.89 -19.57
CA VAL A 340 3.59 -29.15 -19.72
C VAL A 340 2.96 -29.26 -21.11
N ASP A 341 2.37 -30.42 -21.40
CA ASP A 341 1.59 -30.60 -22.62
C ASP A 341 0.32 -29.74 -22.65
N LYS A 342 -0.19 -29.50 -23.87
CA LYS A 342 -1.52 -28.90 -24.03
C LYS A 342 -2.54 -29.75 -23.26
N PRO A 343 -3.42 -29.15 -22.45
CA PRO A 343 -4.51 -29.88 -21.80
C PRO A 343 -5.39 -30.56 -22.89
N LYS A 344 -5.84 -31.76 -22.58
CA LYS A 344 -6.81 -32.44 -23.44
C LYS A 344 -8.12 -31.66 -23.41
N GLU A 345 -8.71 -31.46 -24.56
CA GLU A 345 -10.08 -30.97 -24.67
C GLU A 345 -11.04 -32.05 -24.16
N GLU A 346 -11.83 -31.75 -23.12
CA GLU A 346 -12.91 -32.61 -22.63
C GLU A 346 -14.13 -32.53 -23.54
#